data_cc1bc5c44ab65f4af3266acfbd1bf7a6
#
_entry.id   cc1bc5c44ab65f4af3266acfbd1bf7a6
#
_cell.length_a   1.000
_cell.length_b   1.000
_cell.length_c   1.000
_cell.angle_alpha   90.00
_cell.angle_beta   90.00
_cell.angle_gamma   90.00
#
_symmetry.space_group_name_H-M   'P 1'
#
loop_
_entity.id
_entity.type
_entity.pdbx_description
1 polymer ?
#
loop_
_entity_poly.entity_id
_entity_poly.type
_entity_poly.pdbx_seq_one_letter_code
_entity_poly.pdbx_strand_id
1 'polypeptide(L)'
;DPETARILTPDYHIGGKRLCVDSGYFETFNRDNVQLINLKEFPIHGISSNSIEADKTYEIDTLILATGFDAMTGALTSIDIIGRGGAKLKDQWETGAKSYLGLGIANFPNLFTVTGPGSPSVLSNMMPSIEQHVNWITDCIDWMETNDKKVIESSKTAEDEWMVLVNEIADMTIFTDTKSWYNGSNIDSKAKAFLPFIGVPMYAELLEDVVTEDYKGFLFDRPNLLGKNCSIQKHRSTHKY
;
A
#
# COMPACT_ATOMS: atom_id res chain seq x y z
N ASP A 1 -14.21 10.51 32.64
CA ASP A 1 -15.43 11.16 32.19
C ASP A 1 -16.14 10.28 31.15
N PRO A 2 -17.47 9.98 31.33
CA PRO A 2 -18.20 9.08 30.43
C PRO A 2 -18.35 9.62 29.00
N GLU A 3 -18.47 10.92 28.84
CA GLU A 3 -18.60 11.53 27.49
C GLU A 3 -17.29 11.46 26.73
N THR A 4 -16.18 11.74 27.38
CA THR A 4 -14.83 11.54 26.80
C THR A 4 -14.62 10.08 26.40
N ALA A 5 -15.03 9.13 27.25
CA ALA A 5 -14.95 7.71 26.95
C ALA A 5 -15.81 7.34 25.72
N ARG A 6 -17.02 7.89 25.60
CA ARG A 6 -17.89 7.68 24.43
C ARG A 6 -17.21 8.16 23.13
N ILE A 7 -16.61 9.35 23.16
CA ILE A 7 -15.96 9.93 21.98
C ILE A 7 -14.70 9.10 21.59
N LEU A 8 -13.96 8.62 22.56
CA LEU A 8 -12.73 7.83 22.35
C LEU A 8 -13.01 6.37 22.00
N THR A 9 -14.24 5.87 22.20
CA THR A 9 -14.60 4.50 21.84
C THR A 9 -14.69 4.34 20.34
N PRO A 10 -13.89 3.44 19.72
CA PRO A 10 -13.92 3.20 18.28
C PRO A 10 -15.28 2.67 17.81
N ASP A 11 -15.71 3.09 16.63
CA ASP A 11 -16.93 2.65 15.93
C ASP A 11 -16.65 1.57 14.88
N TYR A 12 -15.49 0.92 14.94
CA TYR A 12 -15.07 -0.15 14.04
C TYR A 12 -14.63 -1.40 14.82
N HIS A 13 -14.59 -2.54 14.14
CA HIS A 13 -14.19 -3.81 14.74
C HIS A 13 -12.76 -3.77 15.30
N ILE A 14 -12.59 -4.36 16.49
CA ILE A 14 -11.24 -4.52 17.06
C ILE A 14 -10.34 -5.28 16.10
N GLY A 15 -9.12 -4.78 15.89
CA GLY A 15 -8.17 -5.34 14.91
C GLY A 15 -8.37 -4.86 13.47
N GLY A 16 -9.48 -4.20 13.13
CA GLY A 16 -9.69 -3.60 11.79
C GLY A 16 -8.69 -2.48 11.47
N LYS A 17 -8.06 -1.90 12.50
CA LYS A 17 -6.87 -1.05 12.42
C LYS A 17 -5.79 -1.58 13.34
N ARG A 18 -4.54 -1.16 13.14
CA ARG A 18 -3.41 -1.57 13.98
C ARG A 18 -3.71 -1.28 15.44
N LEU A 19 -3.64 -2.32 16.28
CA LEU A 19 -3.70 -2.13 17.72
C LEU A 19 -2.41 -1.46 18.19
N CYS A 20 -2.56 -0.34 18.90
CA CYS A 20 -1.46 0.40 19.47
C CYS A 20 -1.24 -0.01 20.91
N VAL A 21 0.03 -0.12 21.33
CA VAL A 21 0.38 -0.24 22.75
C VAL A 21 0.28 1.16 23.35
N ASP A 22 -0.38 1.27 24.48
CA ASP A 22 -0.62 2.53 25.19
C ASP A 22 0.14 2.61 26.52
N SER A 23 0.53 3.83 26.88
CA SER A 23 1.14 4.17 28.18
C SER A 23 0.60 5.51 28.67
N GLY A 24 -0.69 5.57 28.99
CA GLY A 24 -1.34 6.77 29.54
C GLY A 24 -2.01 7.67 28.50
N TYR A 25 -2.27 7.17 27.28
CA TYR A 25 -2.97 7.92 26.25
C TYR A 25 -4.39 8.31 26.70
N PHE A 26 -5.18 7.36 27.19
CA PHE A 26 -6.54 7.61 27.63
C PHE A 26 -6.59 8.48 28.88
N GLU A 27 -5.68 8.29 29.84
CA GLU A 27 -5.59 9.08 31.06
C GLU A 27 -5.26 10.56 30.76
N THR A 28 -4.58 10.82 29.67
CA THR A 28 -4.24 12.18 29.25
C THR A 28 -5.47 13.06 29.05
N PHE A 29 -6.58 12.49 28.58
CA PHE A 29 -7.82 13.22 28.37
C PHE A 29 -8.57 13.61 29.64
N ASN A 30 -8.12 13.16 30.83
CA ASN A 30 -8.64 13.60 32.13
C ASN A 30 -7.89 14.81 32.69
N ARG A 31 -6.88 15.33 31.99
CA ARG A 31 -6.09 16.50 32.45
C ARG A 31 -6.81 17.79 32.10
N ASP A 32 -6.79 18.77 33.02
CA ASP A 32 -7.47 20.05 32.86
C ASP A 32 -6.97 20.88 31.66
N ASN A 33 -5.73 20.63 31.22
CA ASN A 33 -5.10 21.32 30.10
C ASN A 33 -5.24 20.56 28.77
N VAL A 34 -6.06 19.51 28.69
CA VAL A 34 -6.33 18.73 27.47
C VAL A 34 -7.79 18.81 27.13
N GLN A 35 -8.11 19.22 25.92
CA GLN A 35 -9.46 19.28 25.38
C GLN A 35 -9.60 18.34 24.19
N LEU A 36 -10.61 17.47 24.21
CA LEU A 36 -10.97 16.59 23.10
C LEU A 36 -12.10 17.22 22.29
N ILE A 37 -11.90 17.34 20.97
CA ILE A 37 -12.94 17.83 20.06
C ILE A 37 -13.31 16.72 19.10
N ASN A 38 -14.60 16.38 19.03
CA ASN A 38 -15.12 15.39 18.11
C ASN A 38 -15.35 16.01 16.73
N LEU A 39 -14.42 15.82 15.79
CA LEU A 39 -14.52 16.38 14.45
C LEU A 39 -15.64 15.77 13.59
N LYS A 40 -16.27 14.67 14.00
CA LYS A 40 -17.50 14.16 13.35
C LYS A 40 -18.71 15.02 13.65
N GLU A 41 -18.77 15.59 14.85
CA GLU A 41 -19.84 16.49 15.30
C GLU A 41 -19.49 17.95 14.98
N PHE A 42 -18.22 18.32 15.12
CA PHE A 42 -17.72 19.67 14.96
C PHE A 42 -16.57 19.70 13.93
N PRO A 43 -16.87 19.63 12.63
CA PRO A 43 -15.84 19.63 11.60
C PRO A 43 -15.07 20.95 11.58
N ILE A 44 -13.81 20.89 11.18
CA ILE A 44 -12.98 22.10 10.98
C ILE A 44 -13.50 22.83 9.75
N HIS A 45 -13.82 24.12 9.92
CA HIS A 45 -14.31 25.00 8.85
C HIS A 45 -13.22 25.94 8.31
N GLY A 46 -12.21 26.22 9.13
CA GLY A 46 -11.13 27.12 8.77
C GLY A 46 -9.88 26.94 9.63
N ILE A 47 -8.76 27.33 9.07
CA ILE A 47 -7.46 27.41 9.76
C ILE A 47 -6.85 28.75 9.38
N SER A 48 -6.45 29.53 10.40
CA SER A 48 -5.73 30.77 10.24
C SER A 48 -4.26 30.62 10.68
N SER A 49 -3.52 31.72 10.75
CA SER A 49 -2.13 31.74 11.22
C SER A 49 -1.99 31.31 12.68
N ASN A 50 -3.02 31.48 13.51
CA ASN A 50 -2.97 31.27 14.96
C ASN A 50 -4.27 30.67 15.53
N SER A 51 -5.17 30.15 14.70
CA SER A 51 -6.41 29.53 15.18
C SER A 51 -6.93 28.43 14.27
N ILE A 52 -7.76 27.56 14.88
CA ILE A 52 -8.59 26.56 14.20
C ILE A 52 -10.05 26.91 14.51
N GLU A 53 -10.90 26.87 13.49
CA GLU A 53 -12.33 27.13 13.59
C GLU A 53 -13.10 25.79 13.44
N ALA A 54 -13.85 25.41 14.49
CA ALA A 54 -14.74 24.25 14.52
C ALA A 54 -16.10 24.66 15.14
N ASP A 55 -16.49 24.14 16.30
CA ASP A 55 -17.66 24.62 17.05
C ASP A 55 -17.45 26.06 17.59
N LYS A 56 -16.21 26.41 17.79
CA LYS A 56 -15.74 27.75 18.15
C LYS A 56 -14.33 27.97 17.59
N THR A 57 -13.78 29.14 17.81
CA THR A 57 -12.38 29.45 17.48
C THR A 57 -11.46 28.99 18.61
N TYR A 58 -10.44 28.19 18.27
CA TYR A 58 -9.39 27.72 19.16
C TYR A 58 -8.10 28.43 18.80
N GLU A 59 -7.58 29.25 19.71
CA GLU A 59 -6.26 29.86 19.53
C GLU A 59 -5.16 28.82 19.74
N ILE A 60 -4.18 28.80 18.83
CA ILE A 60 -3.07 27.85 18.85
C ILE A 60 -1.77 28.53 18.48
N ASP A 61 -0.66 28.05 19.04
CA ASP A 61 0.71 28.42 18.69
C ASP A 61 1.32 27.40 17.72
N THR A 62 0.88 26.14 17.82
CA THR A 62 1.43 25.02 17.03
C THR A 62 0.31 24.12 16.56
N LEU A 63 0.28 23.80 15.28
CA LEU A 63 -0.61 22.82 14.67
C LEU A 63 0.17 21.56 14.26
N ILE A 64 -0.21 20.42 14.82
CA ILE A 64 0.36 19.12 14.44
C ILE A 64 -0.66 18.36 13.58
N LEU A 65 -0.33 18.13 12.32
CA LEU A 65 -1.15 17.36 11.40
C LEU A 65 -0.76 15.88 11.48
N ALA A 66 -1.62 15.06 12.08
CA ALA A 66 -1.46 13.61 12.19
C ALA A 66 -2.53 12.88 11.34
N THR A 67 -2.73 13.35 10.11
CA THR A 67 -3.81 12.94 9.21
C THR A 67 -3.61 11.58 8.54
N GLY A 68 -2.42 10.96 8.72
CA GLY A 68 -2.05 9.67 8.15
C GLY A 68 -1.46 9.77 6.75
N PHE A 69 -1.17 8.61 6.16
CA PHE A 69 -0.55 8.49 4.85
C PHE A 69 -1.56 7.98 3.81
N ASP A 70 -1.30 8.27 2.54
CA ASP A 70 -1.87 7.54 1.41
C ASP A 70 -1.18 6.17 1.31
N ALA A 71 -1.60 5.26 2.19
CA ALA A 71 -1.00 3.95 2.35
C ALA A 71 -1.30 3.02 1.16
N MET A 72 -0.56 1.94 1.08
CA MET A 72 -0.64 0.82 0.13
C MET A 72 -0.23 1.16 -1.30
N THR A 73 -0.82 2.15 -1.94
CA THR A 73 -0.60 2.47 -3.37
C THR A 73 -0.09 3.88 -3.60
N GLY A 74 -0.28 4.80 -2.64
CA GLY A 74 -0.01 6.23 -2.83
C GLY A 74 1.42 6.54 -3.28
N ALA A 75 2.42 5.89 -2.70
CA ALA A 75 3.81 6.09 -3.08
C ALA A 75 4.09 5.72 -4.55
N LEU A 76 3.50 4.62 -5.03
CA LEU A 76 3.68 4.15 -6.42
C LEU A 76 2.85 4.98 -7.42
N THR A 77 1.62 5.34 -7.05
CA THR A 77 0.74 6.13 -7.95
C THR A 77 1.12 7.60 -8.04
N SER A 78 1.95 8.10 -7.12
CA SER A 78 2.53 9.46 -7.20
C SER A 78 3.70 9.57 -8.18
N ILE A 79 4.24 8.44 -8.63
CA ILE A 79 5.33 8.38 -9.62
C ILE A 79 4.71 8.11 -10.99
N ASP A 80 5.20 8.79 -12.03
CA ASP A 80 4.80 8.52 -13.41
C ASP A 80 5.46 7.21 -13.92
N ILE A 81 4.92 6.06 -13.47
CA ILE A 81 5.35 4.75 -13.91
C ILE A 81 4.59 4.40 -15.19
N ILE A 82 5.33 4.22 -16.29
CA ILE A 82 4.79 3.96 -17.61
C ILE A 82 5.22 2.57 -18.09
N GLY A 83 4.26 1.73 -18.39
CA GLY A 83 4.44 0.37 -18.88
C GLY A 83 4.29 0.26 -20.40
N ARG A 84 3.94 -0.95 -20.85
CA ARG A 84 3.76 -1.26 -22.26
C ARG A 84 2.68 -0.39 -22.92
N GLY A 85 2.96 0.05 -24.15
CA GLY A 85 2.00 0.85 -24.91
C GLY A 85 1.66 2.22 -24.31
N GLY A 86 2.44 2.69 -23.31
CA GLY A 86 2.18 3.94 -22.62
C GLY A 86 1.16 3.83 -21.48
N ALA A 87 0.82 2.61 -21.05
CA ALA A 87 -0.07 2.39 -19.90
C ALA A 87 0.53 3.01 -18.64
N LYS A 88 -0.24 3.80 -17.91
CA LYS A 88 0.18 4.39 -16.66
C LYS A 88 -0.31 3.53 -15.48
N LEU A 89 0.56 3.29 -14.52
CA LEU A 89 0.23 2.48 -13.35
C LEU A 89 -0.95 3.06 -12.56
N LYS A 90 -0.97 4.37 -12.36
CA LYS A 90 -2.06 5.06 -11.67
C LYS A 90 -3.43 4.85 -12.34
N ASP A 91 -3.46 4.84 -13.68
CA ASP A 91 -4.70 4.66 -14.44
C ASP A 91 -5.14 3.18 -14.38
N GLN A 92 -4.18 2.24 -14.46
CA GLN A 92 -4.46 0.81 -14.32
C GLN A 92 -4.98 0.44 -12.90
N TRP A 93 -4.54 1.18 -11.87
CA TRP A 93 -4.93 0.96 -10.48
C TRP A 93 -6.09 1.84 -10.01
N GLU A 94 -6.73 2.61 -10.88
CA GLU A 94 -7.86 3.49 -10.53
C GLU A 94 -9.00 2.73 -9.86
N THR A 95 -9.30 1.52 -10.35
CA THR A 95 -10.37 0.65 -9.82
C THR A 95 -9.90 -0.34 -8.75
N GLY A 96 -8.64 -0.29 -8.36
CA GLY A 96 -8.01 -1.15 -7.36
C GLY A 96 -6.64 -1.62 -7.80
N ALA A 97 -5.72 -1.70 -6.85
CA ALA A 97 -4.38 -2.21 -7.14
C ALA A 97 -4.41 -3.69 -7.45
N LYS A 98 -3.71 -4.07 -8.52
CA LYS A 98 -3.51 -5.46 -8.93
C LYS A 98 -2.03 -5.74 -9.06
N SER A 99 -1.63 -6.91 -8.62
CA SER A 99 -0.27 -7.44 -8.78
C SER A 99 -0.31 -8.96 -8.80
N TYR A 100 0.75 -9.57 -9.23
CA TYR A 100 0.99 -10.99 -9.01
C TYR A 100 1.95 -11.15 -7.84
N LEU A 101 1.51 -11.83 -6.79
CA LEU A 101 2.27 -12.09 -5.54
C LEU A 101 2.67 -10.83 -4.75
N GLY A 102 2.22 -9.64 -5.13
CA GLY A 102 2.76 -8.39 -4.57
C GLY A 102 4.15 -8.03 -5.09
N LEU A 103 4.64 -8.73 -6.11
CA LEU A 103 5.98 -8.60 -6.68
C LEU A 103 5.98 -8.01 -8.08
N GLY A 104 5.12 -8.50 -8.97
CA GLY A 104 5.09 -8.06 -10.36
C GLY A 104 3.71 -7.53 -10.77
N ILE A 105 3.68 -6.72 -11.83
CA ILE A 105 2.46 -6.08 -12.33
C ILE A 105 2.37 -6.33 -13.84
N ALA A 106 1.22 -6.81 -14.31
CA ALA A 106 1.00 -7.02 -15.73
C ALA A 106 1.09 -5.70 -16.52
N ASN A 107 1.70 -5.72 -17.69
CA ASN A 107 2.03 -4.57 -18.54
C ASN A 107 3.21 -3.71 -18.07
N PHE A 108 3.86 -4.04 -16.94
CA PHE A 108 5.01 -3.30 -16.44
C PHE A 108 6.24 -4.21 -16.36
N PRO A 109 6.92 -4.46 -17.51
CA PRO A 109 8.07 -5.34 -17.55
C PRO A 109 9.24 -4.80 -16.71
N ASN A 110 9.98 -5.71 -16.09
CA ASN A 110 11.13 -5.41 -15.23
C ASN A 110 10.83 -4.47 -14.05
N LEU A 111 9.55 -4.37 -13.68
CA LEU A 111 9.12 -3.65 -12.49
C LEU A 111 8.80 -4.65 -11.39
N PHE A 112 9.56 -4.58 -10.31
CA PHE A 112 9.27 -5.30 -9.08
C PHE A 112 8.79 -4.33 -8.00
N THR A 113 7.86 -4.81 -7.17
CA THR A 113 7.44 -4.13 -5.96
C THR A 113 7.87 -4.95 -4.74
N VAL A 114 8.39 -4.27 -3.72
CA VAL A 114 8.75 -4.90 -2.45
C VAL A 114 7.61 -4.65 -1.47
N THR A 115 7.06 -5.70 -0.89
CA THR A 115 5.87 -5.65 -0.02
C THR A 115 4.70 -4.89 -0.66
N GLY A 116 4.52 -5.12 -1.97
CA GLY A 116 3.46 -4.47 -2.75
C GLY A 116 2.05 -4.95 -2.39
N PRO A 117 1.00 -4.29 -2.93
CA PRO A 117 -0.38 -4.72 -2.77
C PRO A 117 -0.55 -6.19 -3.21
N GLY A 118 -1.31 -6.96 -2.45
CA GLY A 118 -1.47 -8.39 -2.70
C GLY A 118 -0.40 -9.29 -2.06
N SER A 119 0.57 -8.75 -1.31
CA SER A 119 1.45 -9.51 -0.41
C SER A 119 0.99 -9.40 1.05
N PRO A 120 1.44 -10.28 1.98
CA PRO A 120 1.09 -10.20 3.41
C PRO A 120 1.46 -8.87 4.08
N SER A 121 2.53 -8.23 3.64
CA SER A 121 2.94 -6.85 3.99
C SER A 121 2.72 -6.51 5.47
N VAL A 122 1.93 -5.48 5.77
CA VAL A 122 1.72 -4.92 7.12
C VAL A 122 0.99 -5.85 8.11
N LEU A 123 0.45 -6.96 7.65
CA LEU A 123 -0.15 -7.98 8.53
C LEU A 123 0.90 -8.84 9.22
N SER A 124 2.17 -8.66 8.88
CA SER A 124 3.33 -9.31 9.49
C SER A 124 4.37 -8.28 9.93
N ASN A 125 5.52 -8.75 10.43
CA ASN A 125 6.69 -7.89 10.58
C ASN A 125 7.23 -7.56 9.17
N MET A 126 7.32 -6.27 8.84
CA MET A 126 7.72 -5.80 7.53
C MET A 126 9.16 -6.19 7.16
N MET A 127 10.09 -6.21 8.11
CA MET A 127 11.51 -6.46 7.81
C MET A 127 11.74 -7.86 7.21
N PRO A 128 11.30 -8.97 7.83
CA PRO A 128 11.39 -10.28 7.19
C PRO A 128 10.68 -10.38 5.85
N SER A 129 9.54 -9.70 5.67
CA SER A 129 8.82 -9.69 4.40
C SER A 129 9.60 -8.95 3.31
N ILE A 130 10.29 -7.86 3.67
CA ILE A 130 11.18 -7.12 2.75
C ILE A 130 12.36 -8.00 2.35
N GLU A 131 13.04 -8.64 3.32
CA GLU A 131 14.16 -9.54 3.07
C GLU A 131 13.76 -10.70 2.16
N GLN A 132 12.62 -11.33 2.41
CA GLN A 132 12.07 -12.39 1.57
C GLN A 132 11.88 -11.94 0.11
N HIS A 133 11.26 -10.78 -0.09
CA HIS A 133 11.05 -10.24 -1.44
C HIS A 133 12.35 -9.88 -2.14
N VAL A 134 13.28 -9.26 -1.42
CA VAL A 134 14.60 -8.91 -1.98
C VAL A 134 15.39 -10.16 -2.38
N ASN A 135 15.40 -11.19 -1.55
CA ASN A 135 16.05 -12.45 -1.87
C ASN A 135 15.41 -13.10 -3.10
N TRP A 136 14.07 -13.21 -3.12
CA TRP A 136 13.35 -13.78 -4.26
C TRP A 136 13.61 -13.01 -5.57
N ILE A 137 13.63 -11.67 -5.52
CA ILE A 137 13.93 -10.83 -6.69
C ILE A 137 15.37 -11.04 -7.15
N THR A 138 16.31 -11.12 -6.21
CA THR A 138 17.73 -11.38 -6.53
C THR A 138 17.91 -12.73 -7.21
N ASP A 139 17.35 -13.80 -6.64
CA ASP A 139 17.38 -15.14 -7.19
C ASP A 139 16.72 -15.21 -8.58
N CYS A 140 15.63 -14.46 -8.76
CA CYS A 140 14.95 -14.33 -10.05
C CYS A 140 15.86 -13.67 -11.11
N ILE A 141 16.56 -12.62 -10.76
CA ILE A 141 17.50 -11.92 -11.67
C ILE A 141 18.66 -12.84 -12.03
N ASP A 142 19.24 -13.55 -11.07
CA ASP A 142 20.32 -14.51 -11.29
C ASP A 142 19.86 -15.67 -12.20
N TRP A 143 18.63 -16.16 -11.99
CA TRP A 143 18.03 -17.16 -12.87
C TRP A 143 17.82 -16.61 -14.29
N MET A 144 17.34 -15.37 -14.42
CA MET A 144 17.19 -14.71 -15.72
C MET A 144 18.52 -14.59 -16.46
N GLU A 145 19.57 -14.15 -15.77
CA GLU A 145 20.93 -14.06 -16.37
C GLU A 145 21.45 -15.42 -16.82
N THR A 146 21.28 -16.44 -15.99
CA THR A 146 21.70 -17.82 -16.30
C THR A 146 20.97 -18.40 -17.51
N ASN A 147 19.70 -18.03 -17.71
CA ASN A 147 18.84 -18.50 -18.79
C ASN A 147 18.75 -17.53 -19.99
N ASP A 148 19.65 -16.52 -20.06
CA ASP A 148 19.70 -15.46 -21.09
C ASP A 148 18.34 -14.76 -21.28
N LYS A 149 17.64 -14.48 -20.18
CA LYS A 149 16.39 -13.73 -20.17
C LYS A 149 16.66 -12.26 -19.88
N LYS A 150 16.02 -11.36 -20.62
CA LYS A 150 16.24 -9.91 -20.52
C LYS A 150 15.00 -9.19 -19.94
N VAL A 151 13.85 -9.80 -20.06
CA VAL A 151 12.56 -9.19 -19.69
C VAL A 151 11.72 -10.20 -18.92
N ILE A 152 11.22 -9.77 -17.78
CA ILE A 152 10.22 -10.49 -16.97
C ILE A 152 8.99 -9.60 -16.80
N GLU A 153 7.80 -10.20 -16.81
CA GLU A 153 6.53 -9.51 -16.63
C GLU A 153 5.49 -10.48 -16.08
N SER A 154 4.68 -10.06 -15.12
CA SER A 154 3.55 -10.89 -14.68
C SER A 154 2.56 -11.11 -15.82
N SER A 155 2.08 -12.34 -15.98
CA SER A 155 0.97 -12.58 -16.89
C SER A 155 -0.31 -11.99 -16.32
N LYS A 156 -1.18 -11.49 -17.21
CA LYS A 156 -2.47 -10.95 -16.79
C LYS A 156 -3.35 -12.02 -16.12
N THR A 157 -3.26 -13.26 -16.58
CA THR A 157 -4.01 -14.39 -15.99
C THR A 157 -3.55 -14.65 -14.57
N ALA A 158 -2.22 -14.77 -14.34
CA ALA A 158 -1.70 -15.02 -12.99
C ALA A 158 -1.99 -13.86 -12.03
N GLU A 159 -1.92 -12.62 -12.53
CA GLU A 159 -2.30 -11.44 -11.75
C GLU A 159 -3.78 -11.49 -11.34
N ASP A 160 -4.69 -11.79 -12.29
CA ASP A 160 -6.13 -11.85 -11.99
C ASP A 160 -6.47 -13.01 -11.04
N GLU A 161 -5.91 -14.21 -11.26
CA GLU A 161 -6.10 -15.37 -10.38
C GLU A 161 -5.59 -15.10 -8.96
N TRP A 162 -4.42 -14.48 -8.85
CA TRP A 162 -3.87 -14.06 -7.55
C TRP A 162 -4.80 -13.08 -6.83
N MET A 163 -5.31 -12.08 -7.55
CA MET A 163 -6.22 -11.08 -6.97
C MET A 163 -7.58 -11.68 -6.57
N VAL A 164 -8.05 -12.71 -7.26
CA VAL A 164 -9.24 -13.48 -6.81
C VAL A 164 -8.96 -14.12 -5.45
N LEU A 165 -7.86 -14.83 -5.30
CA LEU A 165 -7.47 -15.45 -4.03
C LEU A 165 -7.31 -14.40 -2.91
N VAL A 166 -6.66 -13.28 -3.19
CA VAL A 166 -6.50 -12.18 -2.22
C VAL A 166 -7.85 -11.64 -1.74
N ASN A 167 -8.81 -11.46 -2.65
CA ASN A 167 -10.14 -10.97 -2.30
C ASN A 167 -10.95 -12.02 -1.52
N GLU A 168 -10.91 -13.29 -1.91
CA GLU A 168 -11.57 -14.37 -1.17
C GLU A 168 -11.05 -14.47 0.28
N ILE A 169 -9.74 -14.33 0.48
CA ILE A 169 -9.16 -14.29 1.82
C ILE A 169 -9.60 -13.03 2.58
N ALA A 170 -9.63 -11.88 1.90
CA ALA A 170 -10.07 -10.63 2.52
C ALA A 170 -11.54 -10.73 2.98
N ASP A 171 -12.41 -11.35 2.21
CA ASP A 171 -13.83 -11.51 2.53
C ASP A 171 -14.08 -12.43 3.74
N MET A 172 -13.11 -13.27 4.11
CA MET A 172 -13.14 -14.05 5.36
C MET A 172 -12.68 -13.24 6.58
N THR A 173 -12.36 -11.97 6.43
CA THR A 173 -11.80 -11.12 7.49
C THR A 173 -12.68 -9.91 7.75
N ILE A 174 -12.42 -9.22 8.87
CA ILE A 174 -13.09 -7.96 9.24
C ILE A 174 -12.60 -6.75 8.42
N PHE A 175 -11.59 -6.92 7.55
CA PHE A 175 -10.98 -5.79 6.83
C PHE A 175 -11.86 -5.25 5.73
N THR A 176 -12.75 -6.05 5.16
CA THR A 176 -13.71 -5.61 4.14
C THR A 176 -14.69 -4.59 4.68
N ASP A 177 -15.09 -4.71 5.94
CA ASP A 177 -16.08 -3.84 6.60
C ASP A 177 -15.45 -2.66 7.32
N THR A 178 -14.12 -2.67 7.51
CA THR A 178 -13.44 -1.62 8.25
C THR A 178 -12.82 -0.60 7.31
N LYS A 179 -13.21 0.67 7.46
CA LYS A 179 -12.53 1.80 6.81
C LYS A 179 -11.16 1.99 7.44
N SER A 180 -10.11 1.57 6.75
CA SER A 180 -8.76 1.47 7.31
C SER A 180 -7.68 1.78 6.28
N TRP A 181 -6.54 2.29 6.77
CA TRP A 181 -5.33 2.42 5.97
C TRP A 181 -4.75 1.05 5.54
N TYR A 182 -5.10 -0.04 6.22
CA TYR A 182 -4.70 -1.40 5.85
C TYR A 182 -5.14 -1.80 4.44
N ASN A 183 -6.26 -1.27 3.99
CA ASN A 183 -6.80 -1.50 2.67
C ASN A 183 -6.91 -0.20 1.83
N GLY A 184 -6.25 0.88 2.26
CA GLY A 184 -6.26 2.16 1.57
C GLY A 184 -7.58 2.93 1.62
N SER A 185 -8.63 2.40 2.28
CA SER A 185 -9.95 3.03 2.34
C SER A 185 -10.07 4.16 3.36
N ASN A 186 -8.97 4.56 3.99
CA ASN A 186 -8.90 5.80 4.78
C ASN A 186 -8.98 7.06 3.90
N ILE A 187 -8.83 6.92 2.58
CA ILE A 187 -9.01 7.98 1.59
C ILE A 187 -10.30 7.68 0.82
N ASP A 188 -11.30 8.57 0.91
CA ASP A 188 -12.66 8.31 0.43
C ASP A 188 -12.78 8.04 -1.07
N SER A 189 -11.94 8.63 -1.88
CA SER A 189 -11.95 8.46 -3.35
C SER A 189 -11.13 7.28 -3.85
N LYS A 190 -10.50 6.52 -2.94
CA LYS A 190 -9.54 5.48 -3.32
C LYS A 190 -10.18 4.09 -3.30
N ALA A 191 -9.91 3.31 -4.33
CA ALA A 191 -10.30 1.91 -4.37
C ALA A 191 -9.51 1.10 -3.34
N LYS A 192 -10.16 0.10 -2.74
CA LYS A 192 -9.53 -0.78 -1.74
C LYS A 192 -8.43 -1.64 -2.38
N ALA A 193 -7.33 -1.80 -1.67
CA ALA A 193 -6.24 -2.70 -2.01
C ALA A 193 -6.04 -3.69 -0.86
N PHE A 194 -6.42 -4.94 -1.04
CA PHE A 194 -6.38 -5.93 0.01
C PHE A 194 -5.02 -6.62 0.14
N LEU A 195 -4.78 -7.20 1.32
CA LEU A 195 -3.62 -7.98 1.66
C LEU A 195 -4.08 -9.40 2.02
N PRO A 196 -3.46 -10.46 1.48
CA PRO A 196 -3.82 -11.82 1.85
C PRO A 196 -3.42 -12.11 3.30
N PHE A 197 -4.36 -12.57 4.11
CA PHE A 197 -4.11 -13.00 5.49
C PHE A 197 -3.70 -14.48 5.56
N ILE A 198 -2.71 -14.87 4.77
CA ILE A 198 -2.21 -16.25 4.73
C ILE A 198 -0.99 -16.47 5.65
N GLY A 199 -0.41 -15.39 6.16
CA GLY A 199 0.82 -15.43 6.94
C GLY A 199 2.09 -15.64 6.11
N VAL A 200 3.22 -15.28 6.69
CA VAL A 200 4.52 -15.32 5.99
C VAL A 200 4.95 -16.74 5.61
N PRO A 201 4.80 -17.79 6.46
CA PRO A 201 5.23 -19.13 6.08
C PRO A 201 4.49 -19.67 4.86
N MET A 202 3.17 -19.59 4.84
CA MET A 202 2.35 -20.07 3.72
C MET A 202 2.62 -19.27 2.44
N TYR A 203 2.83 -17.96 2.56
CA TYR A 203 3.22 -17.13 1.44
C TYR A 203 4.62 -17.50 0.92
N ALA A 204 5.55 -17.87 1.79
CA ALA A 204 6.88 -18.35 1.40
C ALA A 204 6.80 -19.64 0.59
N GLU A 205 5.96 -20.60 1.00
CA GLU A 205 5.71 -21.85 0.25
C GLU A 205 5.18 -21.54 -1.15
N LEU A 206 4.21 -20.61 -1.30
CA LEU A 206 3.69 -20.21 -2.60
C LEU A 206 4.77 -19.54 -3.49
N LEU A 207 5.66 -18.75 -2.90
CA LEU A 207 6.78 -18.15 -3.64
C LEU A 207 7.78 -19.22 -4.11
N GLU A 208 8.05 -20.23 -3.28
CA GLU A 208 8.93 -21.36 -3.60
C GLU A 208 8.33 -22.23 -4.72
N ASP A 209 7.03 -22.52 -4.68
CA ASP A 209 6.32 -23.23 -5.74
C ASP A 209 6.48 -22.54 -7.09
N VAL A 210 6.33 -21.20 -7.11
CA VAL A 210 6.52 -20.40 -8.33
C VAL A 210 7.95 -20.52 -8.87
N VAL A 211 8.96 -20.52 -8.01
CA VAL A 211 10.37 -20.68 -8.41
C VAL A 211 10.63 -22.10 -8.95
N THR A 212 10.11 -23.13 -8.27
CA THR A 212 10.32 -24.54 -8.70
C THR A 212 9.64 -24.87 -10.04
N GLU A 213 8.64 -24.09 -10.45
CA GLU A 213 7.98 -24.17 -11.75
C GLU A 213 8.51 -23.09 -12.74
N ASP A 214 9.81 -22.77 -12.69
CA ASP A 214 10.47 -21.82 -13.58
C ASP A 214 9.81 -20.45 -13.61
N TYR A 215 9.49 -19.90 -12.43
CA TYR A 215 8.77 -18.63 -12.25
C TYR A 215 7.38 -18.62 -12.92
N LYS A 216 6.61 -19.67 -12.69
CA LYS A 216 5.24 -19.81 -13.17
C LYS A 216 4.41 -18.54 -12.90
N GLY A 217 3.64 -18.15 -13.91
CA GLY A 217 2.83 -16.93 -13.88
C GLY A 217 3.57 -15.70 -14.39
N PHE A 218 4.89 -15.77 -14.54
CA PHE A 218 5.67 -14.76 -15.24
C PHE A 218 5.92 -15.13 -16.71
N LEU A 219 6.13 -14.12 -17.51
CA LEU A 219 6.39 -14.19 -18.94
C LEU A 219 7.76 -13.59 -19.20
N PHE A 220 8.57 -14.30 -19.99
CA PHE A 220 9.92 -13.85 -20.31
C PHE A 220 10.05 -13.48 -21.79
N ASP A 221 10.84 -12.45 -22.06
CA ASP A 221 11.27 -12.02 -23.40
C ASP A 221 10.13 -11.80 -24.41
N ARG A 222 8.94 -11.40 -23.94
CA ARG A 222 7.88 -11.00 -24.87
C ARG A 222 8.36 -9.88 -25.80
N PRO A 223 8.19 -10.00 -27.11
CA PRO A 223 8.58 -8.95 -28.04
C PRO A 223 7.90 -7.63 -27.65
N ASN A 224 8.71 -6.57 -27.62
CA ASN A 224 8.21 -5.22 -27.38
C ASN A 224 7.21 -4.84 -28.48
N LEU A 225 5.96 -4.66 -28.11
CA LEU A 225 4.99 -3.91 -28.90
C LEU A 225 5.25 -2.37 -28.80
N LEU A 226 6.41 -1.97 -28.30
CA LEU A 226 6.84 -0.59 -28.33
C LEU A 226 7.09 -0.20 -29.78
N GLY A 227 6.26 0.69 -30.30
CA GLY A 227 6.56 1.41 -31.53
C GLY A 227 7.97 2.01 -31.44
N LYS A 228 8.64 2.13 -32.59
CA LYS A 228 10.07 2.44 -32.80
C LYS A 228 10.61 3.76 -32.21
N ASN A 229 10.05 4.31 -31.16
CA ASN A 229 10.50 5.57 -30.54
C ASN A 229 10.44 5.52 -29.02
N CYS A 230 11.40 4.85 -28.39
CA CYS A 230 11.74 5.11 -27.00
C CYS A 230 13.21 5.56 -26.94
N SER A 231 13.44 6.86 -27.17
CA SER A 231 14.71 7.50 -26.85
C SER A 231 14.69 7.89 -25.37
N ILE A 232 15.50 7.22 -24.57
CA ILE A 232 15.76 7.63 -23.19
C ILE A 232 16.52 8.96 -23.23
N GLN A 233 15.85 10.06 -22.97
CA GLN A 233 16.51 11.32 -22.66
C GLN A 233 17.17 11.20 -21.27
N LYS A 234 18.48 11.01 -21.26
CA LYS A 234 19.28 11.15 -20.06
C LYS A 234 19.30 12.62 -19.62
N HIS A 235 18.44 13.00 -18.69
CA HIS A 235 18.62 14.25 -17.96
C HIS A 235 19.81 14.10 -17.01
N ARG A 236 20.96 14.60 -17.42
CA ARG A 236 22.07 14.90 -16.52
C ARG A 236 21.70 16.14 -15.71
N SER A 237 21.25 15.98 -14.48
CA SER A 237 21.23 17.07 -13.52
C SER A 237 22.66 17.32 -13.04
N THR A 238 23.27 18.39 -13.50
CA THR A 238 24.49 18.93 -12.90
C THR A 238 24.09 19.71 -11.65
N HIS A 239 24.11 19.08 -10.50
CA HIS A 239 24.19 19.83 -9.25
C HIS A 239 25.68 20.08 -8.97
N LYS A 240 26.08 21.35 -9.09
CA LYS A 240 27.28 21.89 -8.45
C LYS A 240 26.90 22.27 -7.02
N TYR A 241 27.75 21.86 -6.09
CA TYR A 241 27.76 22.29 -4.69
C TYR A 241 28.06 23.77 -4.58
#